data_c0d823c98384ed9aed0fae5bc8c7f273
#
_entry.id   c0d823c98384ed9aed0fae5bc8c7f273
#
_cell.length_a   1.000
_cell.length_b   1.000
_cell.length_c   1.000
_cell.angle_alpha   90.00
_cell.angle_beta   90.00
_cell.angle_gamma   90.00
#
_symmetry.space_group_name_H-M   'P 1'
#
loop_
_entity.id
_entity.type
_entity.pdbx_description
1 polymer ?
#
loop_
_entity_poly.entity_id
_entity_poly.type
_entity_poly.pdbx_seq_one_letter_code
_entity_poly.pdbx_strand_id
1 'polypeptide(L)'
;MKTVERHKYNGNEIIKTRRLVFEPYRFSSLNMCLVGGLIQRNLTPDLLKRKKLKYCDEANKYYGHCYHASQALNYLMDTDLLVPMSGEDYRGEKHWWLQYHNRIYDYTAEQYYILSKMPPYHNGQKSKWYGWKQRPQQITLDLMVKVLEDKLVEETVSP
;
A
#
# COMPACT_ATOMS: atom_id res chain seq x y z
N MET A 1 -2.53 13.59 -15.61
CA MET A 1 -1.85 12.32 -15.29
C MET A 1 -0.91 12.48 -14.11
N LYS A 2 -0.69 11.44 -13.36
CA LYS A 2 0.19 11.43 -12.19
C LYS A 2 1.42 10.59 -12.48
N THR A 3 2.58 11.02 -11.97
CA THR A 3 3.84 10.31 -12.15
C THR A 3 4.41 9.96 -10.79
N VAL A 4 4.80 8.70 -10.62
CA VAL A 4 5.48 8.21 -9.43
C VAL A 4 6.82 7.60 -9.87
N GLU A 5 7.90 7.99 -9.20
CA GLU A 5 9.25 7.57 -9.57
C GLU A 5 9.98 6.94 -8.40
N ARG A 6 10.75 5.92 -8.71
CA ARG A 6 11.70 5.33 -7.79
C ARG A 6 13.12 5.44 -8.36
N HIS A 7 14.01 5.98 -7.56
CA HIS A 7 15.42 6.10 -7.88
C HIS A 7 16.23 5.09 -7.06
N LYS A 8 17.18 4.47 -7.70
CA LYS A 8 18.16 3.60 -7.06
C LYS A 8 19.52 4.25 -7.16
N TYR A 9 20.24 4.28 -6.04
CA TYR A 9 21.52 4.95 -5.94
C TYR A 9 22.67 3.96 -5.71
N ASN A 10 23.81 4.29 -6.27
CA ASN A 10 25.09 3.69 -5.96
C ASN A 10 26.02 4.83 -5.51
N GLY A 11 26.20 4.98 -4.21
CA GLY A 11 26.85 6.17 -3.68
C GLY A 11 26.01 7.42 -3.93
N ASN A 12 26.53 8.38 -4.66
CA ASN A 12 25.86 9.64 -4.98
C ASN A 12 25.24 9.65 -6.39
N GLU A 13 25.37 8.54 -7.14
CA GLU A 13 24.90 8.46 -8.52
C GLU A 13 23.58 7.69 -8.60
N ILE A 14 22.69 8.15 -9.50
CA ILE A 14 21.45 7.43 -9.83
C ILE A 14 21.80 6.35 -10.85
N ILE A 15 21.70 5.07 -10.44
CA ILE A 15 21.97 3.94 -11.34
C ILE A 15 20.72 3.47 -12.08
N LYS A 16 19.54 3.65 -11.49
CA LYS A 16 18.30 3.20 -12.11
C LYS A 16 17.13 4.04 -11.59
N THR A 17 16.31 4.46 -12.52
CA THR A 17 15.02 5.10 -12.22
C THR A 17 13.91 4.24 -12.80
N ARG A 18 12.89 3.95 -12.00
CA ARG A 18 11.63 3.39 -12.49
C ARG A 18 10.57 4.47 -12.41
N ARG A 19 9.84 4.63 -13.48
CA ARG A 19 8.81 5.66 -13.61
C ARG A 19 7.49 5.00 -13.97
N LEU A 20 6.44 5.35 -13.23
CA LEU A 20 5.07 4.93 -13.51
C LEU A 20 4.23 6.16 -13.76
N VAL A 21 3.60 6.22 -14.93
CA VAL A 21 2.67 7.28 -15.32
C VAL A 21 1.28 6.68 -15.43
N PHE A 22 0.29 7.28 -14.78
CA PHE A 22 -1.06 6.73 -14.73
C PHE A 22 -2.10 7.83 -14.48
N GLU A 23 -3.37 7.55 -14.80
CA GLU A 23 -4.49 8.38 -14.39
C GLU A 23 -4.85 8.04 -12.94
N PRO A 24 -4.77 9.00 -12.01
CA PRO A 24 -5.13 8.75 -10.63
C PRO A 24 -6.63 8.60 -10.47
N TYR A 25 -7.03 7.93 -9.40
CA TYR A 25 -8.42 7.90 -8.98
C TYR A 25 -8.76 9.17 -8.22
N ARG A 26 -9.94 9.73 -8.48
CA ARG A 26 -10.45 10.83 -7.67
C ARG A 26 -10.73 10.32 -6.25
N PHE A 27 -10.31 11.07 -5.24
CA PHE A 27 -10.58 10.74 -3.85
C PHE A 27 -12.07 10.78 -3.56
N SER A 28 -12.63 9.65 -3.19
CA SER A 28 -14.03 9.50 -2.75
C SER A 28 -14.16 8.21 -1.94
N SER A 29 -15.21 8.11 -1.12
CA SER A 29 -15.46 6.88 -0.36
C SER A 29 -15.64 5.67 -1.28
N LEU A 30 -16.32 5.87 -2.41
CA LEU A 30 -16.52 4.81 -3.40
C LEU A 30 -15.20 4.34 -4.00
N ASN A 31 -14.37 5.28 -4.46
CA ASN A 31 -13.09 4.93 -5.06
C ASN A 31 -12.10 4.35 -4.05
N MET A 32 -12.14 4.78 -2.80
CA MET A 32 -11.33 4.17 -1.74
C MET A 32 -11.71 2.71 -1.54
N CYS A 33 -13.00 2.41 -1.52
CA CYS A 33 -13.50 1.04 -1.43
C CYS A 33 -13.11 0.20 -2.66
N LEU A 34 -13.32 0.74 -3.85
CA LEU A 34 -12.99 0.09 -5.12
C LEU A 34 -11.50 -0.24 -5.22
N VAL A 35 -10.65 0.76 -5.05
CA VAL A 35 -9.20 0.60 -5.16
C VAL A 35 -8.65 -0.25 -4.01
N GLY A 36 -9.19 -0.09 -2.81
CA GLY A 36 -8.86 -0.96 -1.67
C GLY A 36 -9.12 -2.44 -1.97
N GLY A 37 -10.26 -2.74 -2.59
CA GLY A 37 -10.59 -4.10 -3.02
C GLY A 37 -9.66 -4.63 -4.09
N LEU A 38 -9.27 -3.79 -5.07
CA LEU A 38 -8.28 -4.16 -6.08
C LEU A 38 -6.90 -4.43 -5.45
N ILE A 39 -6.51 -3.63 -4.49
CA ILE A 39 -5.27 -3.84 -3.74
C ILE A 39 -5.33 -5.19 -3.02
N GLN A 40 -6.38 -5.45 -2.24
CA GLN A 40 -6.53 -6.71 -1.50
C GLN A 40 -6.41 -7.93 -2.41
N ARG A 41 -7.03 -7.87 -3.58
CA ARG A 41 -6.99 -8.96 -4.58
C ARG A 41 -5.58 -9.27 -5.06
N ASN A 42 -4.71 -8.27 -5.07
CA ASN A 42 -3.35 -8.37 -5.57
C ASN A 42 -2.29 -8.55 -4.47
N LEU A 43 -2.69 -8.69 -3.20
CA LEU A 43 -1.77 -8.96 -2.11
C LEU A 43 -1.46 -10.47 -2.08
N THR A 44 -0.46 -10.85 -2.86
CA THR A 44 -0.04 -12.23 -3.03
C THR A 44 1.34 -12.47 -2.42
N PRO A 45 1.70 -13.74 -2.11
CA PRO A 45 3.04 -14.05 -1.61
C PRO A 45 4.17 -13.60 -2.54
N ASP A 46 3.90 -13.52 -3.84
CA ASP A 46 4.87 -13.07 -4.84
C ASP A 46 5.44 -11.68 -4.57
N LEU A 47 4.64 -10.79 -4.02
CA LEU A 47 5.08 -9.44 -3.67
C LEU A 47 6.10 -9.46 -2.53
N LEU A 48 6.12 -10.52 -1.72
CA LEU A 48 6.96 -10.64 -0.54
C LEU A 48 8.25 -11.44 -0.80
N LYS A 49 8.57 -11.77 -2.04
CA LYS A 49 9.71 -12.62 -2.42
C LYS A 49 11.05 -12.24 -1.77
N ARG A 50 11.23 -10.95 -1.49
CA ARG A 50 12.47 -10.42 -0.93
C ARG A 50 12.39 -10.17 0.58
N LYS A 51 11.26 -10.51 1.21
CA LYS A 51 11.06 -10.37 2.64
C LYS A 51 11.31 -11.70 3.35
N LYS A 52 11.39 -11.65 4.69
CA LYS A 52 11.58 -12.84 5.51
C LYS A 52 10.41 -13.81 5.31
N LEU A 53 10.72 -15.10 5.31
CA LEU A 53 9.74 -16.18 5.13
C LEU A 53 8.56 -16.11 6.12
N LYS A 54 8.74 -15.51 7.29
CA LYS A 54 7.67 -15.36 8.28
C LYS A 54 6.42 -14.62 7.75
N TYR A 55 6.59 -13.82 6.69
CA TYR A 55 5.48 -13.10 6.08
C TYR A 55 4.72 -13.93 5.04
N CYS A 56 5.22 -15.10 4.67
CA CYS A 56 4.56 -16.00 3.73
C CYS A 56 3.67 -16.97 4.50
N ASP A 57 2.55 -16.47 5.02
CA ASP A 57 1.60 -17.26 5.81
C ASP A 57 0.29 -17.39 5.05
N GLU A 58 -0.01 -18.60 4.54
CA GLU A 58 -1.24 -18.86 3.79
C GLU A 58 -2.50 -18.68 4.65
N ALA A 59 -2.40 -18.92 5.95
CA ALA A 59 -3.50 -18.74 6.88
C ALA A 59 -3.76 -17.25 7.20
N ASN A 60 -2.78 -16.39 6.94
CA ASN A 60 -2.88 -14.95 7.19
C ASN A 60 -2.27 -14.18 6.02
N LYS A 61 -2.99 -14.16 4.90
CA LYS A 61 -2.50 -13.67 3.61
C LYS A 61 -2.14 -12.19 3.58
N TYR A 62 -2.65 -11.38 4.49
CA TYR A 62 -2.35 -9.94 4.52
C TYR A 62 -1.17 -9.59 5.42
N TYR A 63 -0.67 -10.55 6.19
CA TYR A 63 0.49 -10.32 7.04
C TYR A 63 1.71 -9.90 6.22
N GLY A 64 2.35 -8.83 6.64
CA GLY A 64 3.52 -8.29 5.95
C GLY A 64 3.21 -7.33 4.80
N HIS A 65 1.94 -7.11 4.46
CA HIS A 65 1.54 -6.27 3.33
C HIS A 65 1.13 -4.84 3.70
N CYS A 66 1.08 -4.46 4.97
CA CYS A 66 0.48 -3.20 5.40
C CYS A 66 1.15 -1.95 4.81
N TYR A 67 2.48 -1.92 4.76
CA TYR A 67 3.21 -0.75 4.29
C TYR A 67 2.96 -0.48 2.80
N HIS A 68 3.25 -1.45 1.93
CA HIS A 68 3.11 -1.23 0.50
C HIS A 68 1.65 -1.16 0.04
N ALA A 69 0.73 -1.82 0.73
CA ALA A 69 -0.70 -1.67 0.46
C ALA A 69 -1.17 -0.23 0.75
N SER A 70 -0.80 0.32 1.89
CA SER A 70 -1.12 1.69 2.28
C SER A 70 -0.45 2.71 1.36
N GLN A 71 0.81 2.50 1.04
CA GLN A 71 1.56 3.40 0.15
C GLN A 71 0.97 3.38 -1.27
N ALA A 72 0.63 2.21 -1.81
CA ALA A 72 0.01 2.11 -3.13
C ALA A 72 -1.33 2.85 -3.16
N LEU A 73 -2.19 2.64 -2.17
CA LEU A 73 -3.47 3.34 -2.08
C LEU A 73 -3.28 4.86 -2.03
N ASN A 74 -2.32 5.33 -1.26
CA ASN A 74 -2.00 6.75 -1.15
C ASN A 74 -1.59 7.34 -2.50
N TYR A 75 -0.73 6.67 -3.25
CA TYR A 75 -0.28 7.15 -4.56
C TYR A 75 -1.33 7.02 -5.66
N LEU A 76 -2.22 6.03 -5.58
CA LEU A 76 -3.27 5.84 -6.58
C LEU A 76 -4.39 6.88 -6.46
N MET A 77 -4.54 7.53 -5.31
CA MET A 77 -5.52 8.60 -5.11
C MET A 77 -4.95 9.97 -5.48
N ASP A 78 -5.80 10.83 -5.99
CA ASP A 78 -5.45 12.22 -6.31
C ASP A 78 -5.87 13.13 -5.15
N THR A 79 -5.10 13.09 -4.07
CA THR A 79 -5.38 13.88 -2.87
C THR A 79 -4.18 13.97 -1.93
N ASP A 80 -4.04 15.12 -1.27
CA ASP A 80 -3.11 15.33 -0.16
C ASP A 80 -3.78 15.12 1.20
N LEU A 81 -5.07 14.75 1.22
CA LEU A 81 -5.85 14.64 2.45
C LEU A 81 -5.61 13.33 3.21
N LEU A 82 -5.14 12.30 2.52
CA LEU A 82 -4.81 11.02 3.16
C LEU A 82 -3.47 11.10 3.88
N VAL A 83 -3.48 10.81 5.17
CA VAL A 83 -2.30 10.88 6.03
C VAL A 83 -1.80 9.47 6.32
N PRO A 84 -0.53 9.15 5.99
CA PRO A 84 0.08 7.90 6.43
C PRO A 84 0.17 7.85 7.96
N MET A 85 -0.28 6.75 8.53
CA MET A 85 -0.24 6.48 9.96
C MET A 85 0.51 5.18 10.21
N SER A 86 1.18 5.10 11.35
CA SER A 86 1.78 3.86 11.81
C SER A 86 1.70 3.74 13.32
N GLY A 87 1.69 2.51 13.81
CA GLY A 87 1.67 2.21 15.23
C GLY A 87 2.22 0.82 15.50
N GLU A 88 2.77 0.63 16.68
CA GLU A 88 3.34 -0.64 17.11
C GLU A 88 2.22 -1.56 17.60
N ASP A 89 2.20 -2.79 17.07
CA ASP A 89 1.18 -3.78 17.42
C ASP A 89 1.56 -4.60 18.66
N TYR A 90 0.72 -5.59 18.99
CA TYR A 90 0.91 -6.45 20.16
C TYR A 90 2.21 -7.27 20.12
N ARG A 91 2.82 -7.45 18.92
CA ARG A 91 4.10 -8.16 18.73
C ARG A 91 5.30 -7.23 18.77
N GLY A 92 5.08 -5.92 18.88
CA GLY A 92 6.13 -4.93 18.71
C GLY A 92 6.47 -4.66 17.24
N GLU A 93 5.63 -5.07 16.32
CA GLU A 93 5.80 -4.80 14.88
C GLU A 93 5.01 -3.57 14.46
N LYS A 94 5.56 -2.80 13.53
CA LYS A 94 4.92 -1.59 13.04
C LYS A 94 3.85 -1.94 12.01
N HIS A 95 2.65 -1.44 12.23
CA HIS A 95 1.54 -1.54 11.29
C HIS A 95 1.27 -0.18 10.65
N TRP A 96 0.89 -0.16 9.36
CA TRP A 96 0.65 1.04 8.57
C TRP A 96 -0.78 1.06 8.04
N TRP A 97 -1.37 2.27 8.01
CA TRP A 97 -2.68 2.55 7.42
C TRP A 97 -2.74 3.99 6.94
N LEU A 98 -3.85 4.36 6.30
CA LEU A 98 -4.14 5.73 5.92
C LEU A 98 -5.31 6.26 6.74
N GLN A 99 -5.30 7.56 6.99
CA GLN A 99 -6.37 8.20 7.75
C GLN A 99 -6.76 9.53 7.13
N TYR A 100 -8.07 9.79 7.08
CA TYR A 100 -8.64 11.07 6.70
C TYR A 100 -9.60 11.48 7.82
N HIS A 101 -9.26 12.55 8.56
CA HIS A 101 -9.94 12.92 9.79
C HIS A 101 -10.07 11.73 10.75
N ASN A 102 -11.28 11.35 11.13
CA ASN A 102 -11.53 10.21 12.02
C ASN A 102 -11.71 8.89 11.27
N ARG A 103 -11.63 8.89 9.93
CA ARG A 103 -11.83 7.69 9.12
C ARG A 103 -10.51 7.00 8.84
N ILE A 104 -10.47 5.70 9.18
CA ILE A 104 -9.32 4.83 8.97
C ILE A 104 -9.55 4.02 7.70
N TYR A 105 -8.52 3.97 6.82
CA TYR A 105 -8.50 3.13 5.63
C TYR A 105 -7.35 2.13 5.77
N ASP A 106 -7.70 0.91 6.13
CA ASP A 106 -6.75 -0.17 6.39
C ASP A 106 -7.24 -1.46 5.74
N TYR A 107 -6.73 -1.74 4.56
CA TYR A 107 -7.14 -2.90 3.76
C TYR A 107 -6.35 -4.16 4.09
N THR A 108 -5.49 -4.11 5.09
CA THR A 108 -4.78 -5.27 5.64
C THR A 108 -5.15 -5.56 7.09
N ALA A 109 -6.17 -4.90 7.62
CA ALA A 109 -6.61 -5.02 9.02
C ALA A 109 -6.98 -6.46 9.39
N GLU A 110 -7.47 -7.23 8.44
CA GLU A 110 -7.89 -8.62 8.68
C GLU A 110 -6.76 -9.51 9.18
N GLN A 111 -5.50 -9.14 8.93
CA GLN A 111 -4.35 -9.86 9.49
C GLN A 111 -4.39 -9.91 11.04
N TYR A 112 -5.06 -8.94 11.66
CA TYR A 112 -5.28 -8.89 13.10
C TYR A 112 -6.57 -9.59 13.50
N TYR A 113 -7.66 -9.34 12.79
CA TYR A 113 -8.98 -9.88 13.12
C TYR A 113 -9.00 -11.40 13.07
N ILE A 114 -8.30 -12.02 12.13
CA ILE A 114 -8.20 -13.46 12.02
C ILE A 114 -7.54 -14.10 13.27
N LEU A 115 -6.76 -13.33 14.00
CA LEU A 115 -6.12 -13.74 15.25
C LEU A 115 -6.88 -13.25 16.48
N SER A 116 -8.10 -12.73 16.32
CA SER A 116 -8.89 -12.11 17.39
C SER A 116 -8.14 -10.97 18.07
N LYS A 117 -7.38 -10.20 17.29
CA LYS A 117 -6.64 -9.03 17.75
C LYS A 117 -7.17 -7.78 17.04
N MET A 118 -6.88 -6.62 17.61
CA MET A 118 -7.19 -5.32 17.00
C MET A 118 -5.93 -4.71 16.41
N PRO A 119 -6.05 -4.02 15.27
CA PRO A 119 -4.92 -3.23 14.78
C PRO A 119 -4.55 -2.14 15.79
N PRO A 120 -3.29 -1.67 15.80
CA PRO A 120 -2.80 -0.75 16.84
C PRO A 120 -3.19 0.72 16.57
N TYR A 121 -4.45 1.00 16.24
CA TYR A 121 -4.91 2.35 15.92
C TYR A 121 -4.74 3.33 17.08
N HIS A 122 -4.89 2.83 18.32
CA HIS A 122 -4.70 3.63 19.54
C HIS A 122 -3.26 4.12 19.74
N ASN A 123 -2.29 3.45 19.12
CA ASN A 123 -0.88 3.85 19.12
C ASN A 123 -0.51 4.64 17.84
N GLY A 124 -1.49 5.01 17.03
CA GLY A 124 -1.26 5.63 15.74
C GLY A 124 -0.60 7.00 15.83
N GLN A 125 0.41 7.19 15.00
CA GLN A 125 1.10 8.46 14.83
C GLN A 125 1.21 8.78 13.34
N LYS A 126 1.14 10.07 13.01
CA LYS A 126 1.44 10.54 11.66
C LYS A 126 2.86 10.11 11.31
N SER A 127 3.03 9.53 10.14
CA SER A 127 4.30 8.95 9.73
C SER A 127 4.64 9.34 8.31
N LYS A 128 5.93 9.27 8.00
CA LYS A 128 6.43 9.53 6.64
C LYS A 128 6.86 8.22 6.02
N TRP A 129 6.66 8.09 4.71
CA TRP A 129 7.15 6.93 3.99
C TRP A 129 8.68 6.84 4.11
N TYR A 130 9.18 5.61 4.22
CA TYR A 130 10.61 5.37 4.33
C TYR A 130 11.36 5.75 3.06
N GLY A 131 12.65 5.98 3.23
CA GLY A 131 13.57 6.17 2.14
C GLY A 131 13.74 7.62 1.69
N TRP A 132 14.60 7.80 0.71
CA TRP A 132 14.99 9.10 0.21
C TRP A 132 13.80 9.80 -0.45
N LYS A 133 13.51 11.02 -0.02
CA LYS A 133 12.36 11.82 -0.46
C LYS A 133 11.04 11.03 -0.44
N GLN A 134 10.91 10.07 0.48
CA GLN A 134 9.69 9.25 0.64
C GLN A 134 9.24 8.58 -0.66
N ARG A 135 10.18 8.21 -1.51
CA ARG A 135 9.89 7.54 -2.78
C ARG A 135 9.27 6.16 -2.56
N PRO A 136 8.42 5.68 -3.48
CA PRO A 136 7.78 4.38 -3.31
C PRO A 136 8.79 3.24 -3.32
N GLN A 137 8.49 2.18 -2.56
CA GLN A 137 9.25 0.95 -2.62
C GLN A 137 8.97 0.21 -3.94
N GLN A 138 9.88 -0.68 -4.34
CA GLN A 138 9.70 -1.51 -5.53
C GLN A 138 8.42 -2.35 -5.44
N ILE A 139 8.15 -2.94 -4.26
CA ILE A 139 6.94 -3.74 -4.02
C ILE A 139 5.69 -2.88 -4.21
N THR A 140 5.70 -1.63 -3.76
CA THR A 140 4.60 -0.69 -3.94
C THR A 140 4.33 -0.44 -5.43
N LEU A 141 5.37 -0.19 -6.22
CA LEU A 141 5.22 0.00 -7.66
C LEU A 141 4.69 -1.25 -8.36
N ASP A 142 5.18 -2.43 -7.97
CA ASP A 142 4.71 -3.71 -8.53
C ASP A 142 3.22 -3.91 -8.23
N LEU A 143 2.79 -3.60 -7.02
CA LEU A 143 1.37 -3.67 -6.63
C LEU A 143 0.52 -2.67 -7.42
N MET A 144 0.99 -1.42 -7.56
CA MET A 144 0.28 -0.40 -8.34
C MET A 144 0.07 -0.82 -9.79
N VAL A 145 1.08 -1.41 -10.42
CA VAL A 145 0.98 -1.92 -11.79
C VAL A 145 -0.10 -2.99 -11.88
N LYS A 146 -0.14 -3.94 -10.96
CA LYS A 146 -1.16 -4.99 -10.92
C LYS A 146 -2.57 -4.42 -10.78
N VAL A 147 -2.76 -3.43 -9.90
CA VAL A 147 -4.05 -2.76 -9.70
C VAL A 147 -4.50 -2.04 -10.98
N LEU A 148 -3.58 -1.34 -11.64
CA LEU A 148 -3.88 -0.61 -12.88
C LEU A 148 -4.20 -1.57 -14.03
N GLU A 149 -3.55 -2.72 -14.10
CA GLU A 149 -3.86 -3.77 -15.08
C GLU A 149 -5.26 -4.35 -14.85
N ASP A 150 -5.63 -4.62 -13.59
CA ASP A 150 -6.98 -5.09 -13.24
C ASP A 150 -8.05 -4.07 -13.63
N LYS A 151 -7.79 -2.78 -13.44
CA LYS A 151 -8.68 -1.72 -13.88
C LYS A 151 -8.94 -1.78 -15.38
N LEU A 152 -7.89 -1.98 -16.19
CA LEU A 152 -8.03 -2.09 -17.65
C LEU A 152 -8.87 -3.30 -18.04
N VAL A 153 -8.69 -4.44 -17.39
CA VAL A 153 -9.50 -5.64 -17.62
C VAL A 153 -10.98 -5.38 -17.29
N GLU A 154 -11.28 -4.74 -16.17
CA GLU A 154 -12.65 -4.39 -15.79
C GLU A 154 -13.31 -3.45 -16.79
N GLU A 155 -12.60 -2.44 -17.29
CA GLU A 155 -13.09 -1.52 -18.31
C GLU A 155 -13.34 -2.22 -19.64
N THR A 156 -12.57 -3.23 -19.98
CA THR A 156 -12.72 -4.01 -21.22
C THR A 156 -13.92 -4.94 -21.17
N VAL A 157 -14.25 -5.49 -20.00
CA VAL A 157 -15.36 -6.43 -19.79
C VAL A 157 -16.70 -5.72 -19.57
N SER A 158 -16.67 -4.49 -19.06
CA SER A 158 -17.89 -3.70 -18.84
C SER A 158 -18.51 -3.27 -20.18
N PRO A 159 -19.79 -3.58 -20.44
CA PRO A 159 -20.45 -3.16 -21.66
C PRO A 159 -20.67 -1.65 -21.73
#